data_3afdd6e1b206cbe911520f139c18da1e
#
_entry.id   3afdd6e1b206cbe911520f139c18da1e
#
_cell.length_a   1.000
_cell.length_b   1.000
_cell.length_c   1.000
_cell.angle_alpha   90.00
_cell.angle_beta   90.00
_cell.angle_gamma   90.00
#
_symmetry.space_group_name_H-M   'P 1'
#
loop_
_entity.id
_entity.type
_entity.pdbx_description
1 polymer ?
#
loop_
_entity_poly.entity_id
_entity_poly.type
_entity_poly.pdbx_seq_one_letter_code
_entity_poly.pdbx_strand_id
1 'polypeptide(L)'
;MAEAQFRQARVLVREARAAYFPTVTLGIGYARSRQSATLGSVKTTTTGPASNFTFPLDVSWELDLWGRIRRAVESNQASAQASAADLETSRLSLQAELAQDYFQLRALDAQKQLLDITASAFQKSLELTRNRYEGGVASRADVAQAEAQLKTTQAQAIEVGVQRAQLEHAIAVLIGRPPSAFSLLQAPLAATPPAIPVGVPSELLQRRPDVAGAERRVAAANAQIGVAIAAFYPSLTLGASGGFESGSVSEWFTWPSRVWSVGPTISETVFDGGLRRAQTDQARAAYDATVAVYRQTVLAAFEEVEDNLAALRILQDEATEQDAAVKAAEQALSLITIQYKAGTVSYLNVIVAQATALSNEITAVAILGRRMVAAALVVKALGGGWSADNLPSTSEFLEPAPPTGRDAVRGRPRSLRHSGEQPAPECPVSRPCDRQRSPAQVLTLPR
;
A
#
# COMPACT_ATOMS: atom_id res chain seq x y z
N MET A 1 3.70 -6.46 -1.75
CA MET A 1 3.26 -7.35 -0.65
C MET A 1 1.73 -7.34 -0.54
N ALA A 2 1.07 -6.21 -0.31
CA ALA A 2 -0.38 -6.08 -0.17
C ALA A 2 -1.20 -6.68 -1.34
N GLU A 3 -0.77 -6.49 -2.59
CA GLU A 3 -1.38 -7.14 -3.76
C GLU A 3 -1.38 -8.68 -3.70
N ALA A 4 -0.30 -9.27 -3.18
CA ALA A 4 -0.21 -10.72 -3.02
C ALA A 4 -1.15 -11.22 -1.91
N GLN A 5 -1.27 -10.46 -0.83
CA GLN A 5 -2.20 -10.75 0.26
C GLN A 5 -3.67 -10.67 -0.21
N PHE A 6 -4.01 -9.64 -0.99
CA PHE A 6 -5.35 -9.54 -1.58
C PHE A 6 -5.64 -10.71 -2.55
N ARG A 7 -4.68 -11.10 -3.40
CA ARG A 7 -4.83 -12.28 -4.26
C ARG A 7 -5.04 -13.56 -3.45
N GLN A 8 -4.30 -13.73 -2.35
CA GLN A 8 -4.48 -14.87 -1.42
C GLN A 8 -5.89 -14.88 -0.83
N ALA A 9 -6.37 -13.73 -0.32
CA ALA A 9 -7.70 -13.61 0.25
C ALA A 9 -8.82 -13.99 -0.76
N ARG A 10 -8.67 -13.57 -2.03
CA ARG A 10 -9.58 -14.01 -3.12
C ARG A 10 -9.59 -15.53 -3.34
N VAL A 11 -8.44 -16.18 -3.20
CA VAL A 11 -8.36 -17.64 -3.35
C VAL A 11 -9.06 -18.33 -2.17
N LEU A 12 -8.92 -17.83 -0.95
CA LEU A 12 -9.60 -18.35 0.23
C LEU A 12 -11.14 -18.28 0.12
N VAL A 13 -11.69 -17.26 -0.55
CA VAL A 13 -13.14 -17.22 -0.85
C VAL A 13 -13.53 -18.38 -1.77
N ARG A 14 -12.74 -18.68 -2.80
CA ARG A 14 -13.01 -19.80 -3.71
C ARG A 14 -12.87 -21.14 -3.01
N GLU A 15 -11.89 -21.28 -2.13
CA GLU A 15 -11.69 -22.46 -1.29
C GLU A 15 -12.90 -22.69 -0.40
N ALA A 16 -13.36 -21.66 0.33
CA ALA A 16 -14.55 -21.78 1.18
C ALA A 16 -15.82 -22.16 0.38
N ARG A 17 -15.95 -21.65 -0.84
CA ARG A 17 -17.08 -21.98 -1.73
C ARG A 17 -17.01 -23.40 -2.29
N ALA A 18 -15.84 -24.00 -2.41
CA ALA A 18 -15.72 -25.39 -2.83
C ALA A 18 -16.49 -26.33 -1.91
N ALA A 19 -16.69 -25.96 -0.64
CA ALA A 19 -17.50 -26.72 0.32
C ALA A 19 -19.00 -26.80 -0.05
N TYR A 20 -19.52 -25.97 -0.98
CA TYR A 20 -20.89 -26.13 -1.50
C TYR A 20 -21.05 -27.31 -2.47
N PHE A 21 -19.95 -27.84 -2.98
CA PHE A 21 -19.96 -28.91 -3.97
C PHE A 21 -19.52 -30.24 -3.37
N PRO A 22 -19.95 -31.37 -3.95
CA PRO A 22 -19.49 -32.67 -3.51
C PRO A 22 -18.00 -32.86 -3.75
N THR A 23 -17.37 -33.58 -2.82
CA THR A 23 -16.00 -34.07 -2.97
C THR A 23 -16.05 -35.48 -3.57
N VAL A 24 -15.25 -35.69 -4.63
CA VAL A 24 -15.14 -37.01 -5.29
C VAL A 24 -13.73 -37.52 -5.08
N THR A 25 -13.58 -38.69 -4.49
CA THR A 25 -12.29 -39.32 -4.25
C THR A 25 -12.22 -40.69 -4.90
N LEU A 26 -11.07 -41.01 -5.51
CA LEU A 26 -10.78 -42.31 -6.07
C LEU A 26 -9.66 -42.94 -5.23
N GLY A 27 -9.90 -44.15 -4.75
CA GLY A 27 -8.96 -44.92 -3.97
C GLY A 27 -8.49 -46.19 -4.66
N ILE A 28 -7.30 -46.65 -4.34
CA ILE A 28 -6.81 -47.99 -4.61
C ILE A 28 -6.29 -48.55 -3.30
N GLY A 29 -6.80 -49.68 -2.84
CA GLY A 29 -6.41 -50.27 -1.58
C GLY A 29 -6.08 -51.77 -1.70
N TYR A 30 -5.10 -52.20 -0.97
CA TYR A 30 -4.83 -53.61 -0.70
C TYR A 30 -4.68 -53.79 0.82
N ALA A 31 -5.47 -54.69 1.37
CA ALA A 31 -5.35 -55.07 2.78
C ALA A 31 -5.30 -56.59 2.88
N ARG A 32 -4.43 -57.08 3.77
CA ARG A 32 -4.42 -58.50 4.16
C ARG A 32 -4.68 -58.54 5.66
N SER A 33 -5.85 -59.08 6.01
CA SER A 33 -6.28 -59.11 7.39
C SER A 33 -6.66 -60.54 7.82
N ARG A 34 -6.48 -60.81 9.11
CA ARG A 34 -7.00 -62.02 9.73
C ARG A 34 -7.96 -61.61 10.84
N GLN A 35 -9.20 -62.02 10.67
CA GLN A 35 -10.23 -61.79 11.69
C GLN A 35 -10.00 -62.73 12.90
N SER A 36 -10.19 -62.25 14.12
CA SER A 36 -10.11 -63.09 15.32
C SER A 36 -11.18 -64.13 15.30
N ALA A 37 -10.84 -65.41 15.54
CA ALA A 37 -11.77 -66.52 15.63
C ALA A 37 -12.76 -66.40 16.81
N THR A 38 -12.50 -65.50 17.73
CA THR A 38 -13.37 -65.24 18.92
C THR A 38 -14.33 -64.07 18.72
N LEU A 39 -14.24 -63.32 17.58
CA LEU A 39 -15.11 -62.22 17.21
C LEU A 39 -16.23 -62.75 16.27
N GLY A 40 -17.29 -63.26 16.80
CA GLY A 40 -18.48 -63.63 16.04
C GLY A 40 -19.25 -64.82 16.54
N SER A 41 -20.56 -64.72 16.54
CA SER A 41 -21.47 -65.77 16.94
C SER A 41 -21.67 -66.86 15.90
N VAL A 42 -21.02 -66.75 14.73
CA VAL A 42 -21.08 -67.73 13.63
C VAL A 42 -19.68 -68.29 13.42
N LYS A 43 -19.49 -69.61 13.63
CA LYS A 43 -18.25 -70.32 13.29
C LYS A 43 -18.05 -70.26 11.76
N THR A 44 -17.35 -69.21 11.29
CA THR A 44 -16.89 -69.16 9.90
C THR A 44 -15.71 -70.10 9.74
N THR A 45 -15.83 -71.07 8.84
CA THR A 45 -14.85 -72.13 8.59
C THR A 45 -13.52 -71.64 7.96
N THR A 46 -13.37 -70.36 7.74
CA THR A 46 -12.15 -69.76 7.15
C THR A 46 -11.40 -68.92 8.18
N THR A 47 -10.49 -69.54 8.93
CA THR A 47 -9.62 -68.94 9.94
C THR A 47 -8.26 -68.43 9.39
N GLY A 48 -8.14 -68.35 8.05
CA GLY A 48 -6.90 -67.88 7.38
C GLY A 48 -6.91 -66.35 7.15
N PRO A 49 -5.72 -65.78 6.90
CA PRO A 49 -5.63 -64.39 6.44
C PRO A 49 -6.29 -64.25 5.06
N ALA A 50 -7.21 -63.27 4.92
CA ALA A 50 -7.88 -62.91 3.68
C ALA A 50 -7.23 -61.65 3.08
N SER A 51 -7.00 -61.67 1.78
CA SER A 51 -6.65 -60.47 1.01
C SER A 51 -7.88 -59.72 0.59
N ASN A 52 -7.84 -58.40 0.55
CA ASN A 52 -8.89 -57.57 0.04
C ASN A 52 -8.29 -56.48 -0.87
N PHE A 53 -8.69 -56.50 -2.13
CA PHE A 53 -8.34 -55.54 -3.16
C PHE A 53 -9.54 -54.61 -3.37
N THR A 54 -9.38 -53.30 -3.13
CA THR A 54 -10.46 -52.30 -3.24
C THR A 54 -10.15 -51.23 -4.25
N PHE A 55 -11.15 -50.82 -5.01
CA PHE A 55 -11.06 -49.68 -5.93
C PHE A 55 -12.35 -48.86 -5.80
N PRO A 56 -12.50 -48.08 -4.68
CA PRO A 56 -13.68 -47.26 -4.45
C PRO A 56 -13.59 -45.92 -5.17
N LEU A 57 -14.72 -45.46 -5.70
CA LEU A 57 -15.04 -44.10 -6.05
C LEU A 57 -16.05 -43.58 -5.01
N ASP A 58 -15.61 -42.65 -4.17
CA ASP A 58 -16.43 -42.11 -3.08
C ASP A 58 -16.84 -40.68 -3.39
N VAL A 59 -18.11 -40.37 -3.18
CA VAL A 59 -18.70 -39.05 -3.29
C VAL A 59 -19.24 -38.68 -1.92
N SER A 60 -18.86 -37.52 -1.41
CA SER A 60 -19.35 -36.98 -0.15
C SER A 60 -19.78 -35.52 -0.34
N TRP A 61 -20.99 -35.21 0.08
CA TRP A 61 -21.52 -33.84 -0.02
C TRP A 61 -22.27 -33.46 1.26
N GLU A 62 -21.77 -32.42 1.94
CA GLU A 62 -22.46 -31.83 3.08
C GLU A 62 -23.52 -30.84 2.60
N LEU A 63 -24.75 -31.02 3.00
CA LEU A 63 -25.84 -30.11 2.73
C LEU A 63 -25.86 -28.99 3.78
N ASP A 64 -25.74 -27.74 3.33
CA ASP A 64 -25.68 -26.57 4.22
C ASP A 64 -27.06 -26.13 4.73
N LEU A 65 -27.72 -27.00 5.50
CA LEU A 65 -29.06 -26.72 6.05
C LEU A 65 -29.05 -25.57 7.07
N TRP A 66 -28.01 -25.51 7.91
CA TRP A 66 -27.92 -24.57 9.02
C TRP A 66 -27.04 -23.34 8.71
N GLY A 67 -26.52 -23.25 7.50
CA GLY A 67 -25.77 -22.12 7.01
C GLY A 67 -24.32 -22.10 7.46
N ARG A 68 -23.74 -23.18 7.93
CA ARG A 68 -22.32 -23.26 8.31
C ARG A 68 -21.39 -22.87 7.16
N ILE A 69 -21.60 -23.47 5.99
CA ILE A 69 -20.79 -23.19 4.79
C ILE A 69 -21.07 -21.77 4.29
N ARG A 70 -22.33 -21.36 4.23
CA ARG A 70 -22.73 -20.02 3.82
C ARG A 70 -22.08 -18.96 4.70
N ARG A 71 -22.10 -19.10 6.03
CA ARG A 71 -21.45 -18.17 6.97
C ARG A 71 -19.94 -18.19 6.86
N ALA A 72 -19.32 -19.35 6.60
CA ALA A 72 -17.88 -19.43 6.34
C ALA A 72 -17.49 -18.67 5.05
N VAL A 73 -18.27 -18.80 3.98
CA VAL A 73 -18.09 -18.06 2.74
C VAL A 73 -18.27 -16.56 2.95
N GLU A 74 -19.30 -16.14 3.68
CA GLU A 74 -19.54 -14.72 4.04
C GLU A 74 -18.35 -14.13 4.80
N SER A 75 -17.81 -14.85 5.79
CA SER A 75 -16.63 -14.44 6.54
C SER A 75 -15.40 -14.26 5.64
N ASN A 76 -15.15 -15.21 4.74
CA ASN A 76 -14.02 -15.11 3.81
C ASN A 76 -14.20 -13.98 2.78
N GLN A 77 -15.43 -13.70 2.33
CA GLN A 77 -15.74 -12.57 1.45
C GLN A 77 -15.47 -11.24 2.15
N ALA A 78 -15.95 -11.06 3.38
CA ALA A 78 -15.70 -9.87 4.16
C ALA A 78 -14.20 -9.68 4.45
N SER A 79 -13.48 -10.78 4.73
CA SER A 79 -12.02 -10.77 4.88
C SER A 79 -11.28 -10.38 3.60
N ALA A 80 -11.77 -10.80 2.44
CA ALA A 80 -11.20 -10.43 1.14
C ALA A 80 -11.46 -8.94 0.82
N GLN A 81 -12.63 -8.41 1.17
CA GLN A 81 -12.93 -6.98 1.09
C GLN A 81 -12.03 -6.16 2.03
N ALA A 82 -11.80 -6.63 3.26
CA ALA A 82 -10.85 -6.00 4.18
C ALA A 82 -9.44 -5.96 3.60
N SER A 83 -8.98 -7.05 2.98
CA SER A 83 -7.67 -7.11 2.33
C SER A 83 -7.56 -6.20 1.10
N ALA A 84 -8.66 -5.97 0.36
CA ALA A 84 -8.72 -4.97 -0.70
C ALA A 84 -8.56 -3.54 -0.16
N ALA A 85 -9.24 -3.25 0.95
CA ALA A 85 -9.11 -1.97 1.63
C ALA A 85 -7.69 -1.74 2.20
N ASP A 86 -7.04 -2.79 2.72
CA ASP A 86 -5.64 -2.72 3.17
C ASP A 86 -4.67 -2.41 2.02
N LEU A 87 -4.94 -2.94 0.83
CA LEU A 87 -4.17 -2.63 -0.37
C LEU A 87 -4.25 -1.13 -0.69
N GLU A 88 -5.45 -0.56 -0.67
CA GLU A 88 -5.64 0.87 -0.94
C GLU A 88 -5.09 1.75 0.19
N THR A 89 -5.20 1.32 1.44
CA THR A 89 -4.54 1.97 2.59
C THR A 89 -3.02 2.03 2.40
N SER A 90 -2.42 0.92 1.98
CA SER A 90 -0.99 0.84 1.71
C SER A 90 -0.58 1.76 0.54
N ARG A 91 -1.37 1.78 -0.54
CA ARG A 91 -1.16 2.65 -1.69
C ARG A 91 -1.23 4.12 -1.30
N LEU A 92 -2.27 4.51 -0.58
CA LEU A 92 -2.45 5.89 -0.10
C LEU A 92 -1.32 6.33 0.82
N SER A 93 -0.88 5.45 1.72
CA SER A 93 0.23 5.73 2.64
C SER A 93 1.54 5.96 1.89
N LEU A 94 1.89 5.10 0.92
CA LEU A 94 3.10 5.25 0.10
C LEU A 94 3.04 6.51 -0.79
N GLN A 95 1.86 6.87 -1.31
CA GLN A 95 1.70 8.10 -2.08
C GLN A 95 1.88 9.35 -1.20
N ALA A 96 1.36 9.32 0.03
CA ALA A 96 1.53 10.40 0.98
C ALA A 96 3.00 10.54 1.44
N GLU A 97 3.68 9.44 1.70
CA GLU A 97 5.11 9.40 2.03
C GLU A 97 5.95 10.00 0.89
N LEU A 98 5.68 9.57 -0.35
CA LEU A 98 6.33 10.12 -1.55
C LEU A 98 6.12 11.65 -1.66
N ALA A 99 4.90 12.12 -1.40
CA ALA A 99 4.60 13.55 -1.44
C ALA A 99 5.33 14.32 -0.33
N GLN A 100 5.40 13.77 0.88
CA GLN A 100 6.15 14.37 2.00
C GLN A 100 7.64 14.48 1.68
N ASP A 101 8.26 13.37 1.25
CA ASP A 101 9.68 13.35 0.90
C ASP A 101 10.00 14.33 -0.25
N TYR A 102 9.10 14.39 -1.24
CA TYR A 102 9.25 15.32 -2.36
C TYR A 102 9.18 16.78 -1.91
N PHE A 103 8.21 17.16 -1.07
CA PHE A 103 8.11 18.55 -0.61
C PHE A 103 9.24 18.93 0.34
N GLN A 104 9.68 18.01 1.21
CA GLN A 104 10.86 18.21 2.05
C GLN A 104 12.13 18.40 1.20
N LEU A 105 12.33 17.57 0.17
CA LEU A 105 13.46 17.70 -0.74
C LEU A 105 13.46 19.06 -1.46
N ARG A 106 12.28 19.52 -1.92
CA ARG A 106 12.14 20.83 -2.56
C ARG A 106 12.39 22.01 -1.60
N ALA A 107 12.03 21.86 -0.34
CA ALA A 107 12.37 22.85 0.69
C ALA A 107 13.89 22.89 0.93
N LEU A 108 14.58 21.74 0.95
CA LEU A 108 16.05 21.69 1.04
C LEU A 108 16.71 22.28 -0.22
N ASP A 109 16.17 22.07 -1.40
CA ASP A 109 16.65 22.70 -2.63
C ASP A 109 16.56 24.24 -2.53
N ALA A 110 15.45 24.78 -2.00
CA ALA A 110 15.28 26.21 -1.75
C ALA A 110 16.26 26.74 -0.68
N GLN A 111 16.43 26.01 0.41
CA GLN A 111 17.39 26.34 1.46
C GLN A 111 18.84 26.36 0.94
N LYS A 112 19.20 25.36 0.13
CA LYS A 112 20.53 25.31 -0.50
C LYS A 112 20.75 26.50 -1.42
N GLN A 113 19.80 26.83 -2.26
CA GLN A 113 19.87 27.99 -3.15
C GLN A 113 20.07 29.29 -2.37
N LEU A 114 19.34 29.48 -1.26
CA LEU A 114 19.48 30.63 -0.37
C LEU A 114 20.89 30.71 0.22
N LEU A 115 21.40 29.57 0.74
CA LEU A 115 22.76 29.50 1.30
C LEU A 115 23.84 29.79 0.25
N ASP A 116 23.72 29.33 -0.98
CA ASP A 116 24.65 29.55 -2.08
C ASP A 116 24.67 31.05 -2.49
N ILE A 117 23.49 31.69 -2.57
CA ILE A 117 23.35 33.12 -2.85
C ILE A 117 24.00 33.94 -1.71
N THR A 118 23.72 33.59 -0.46
CA THR A 118 24.26 34.24 0.72
C THR A 118 25.76 34.07 0.84
N ALA A 119 26.29 32.86 0.55
CA ALA A 119 27.75 32.65 0.51
C ALA A 119 28.44 33.53 -0.55
N SER A 120 27.81 33.71 -1.72
CA SER A 120 28.32 34.61 -2.76
C SER A 120 28.30 36.06 -2.30
N ALA A 121 27.29 36.49 -1.55
CA ALA A 121 27.26 37.84 -0.94
C ALA A 121 28.33 38.02 0.13
N PHE A 122 28.56 37.00 0.98
CA PHE A 122 29.60 37.01 2.00
C PHE A 122 31.03 37.02 1.40
N GLN A 123 31.22 36.33 0.26
CA GLN A 123 32.48 36.37 -0.49
C GLN A 123 32.80 37.81 -0.91
N LYS A 124 31.84 38.56 -1.48
CA LYS A 124 31.99 39.97 -1.86
C LYS A 124 32.25 40.87 -0.63
N SER A 125 31.57 40.57 0.48
CA SER A 125 31.77 41.30 1.74
C SER A 125 33.18 41.08 2.30
N LEU A 126 33.71 39.86 2.24
CA LEU A 126 35.10 39.56 2.64
C LEU A 126 36.12 40.32 1.78
N GLU A 127 35.93 40.34 0.46
CA GLU A 127 36.80 41.10 -0.46
C GLU A 127 36.80 42.58 -0.13
N LEU A 128 35.62 43.18 0.10
CA LEU A 128 35.53 44.58 0.53
C LEU A 128 36.24 44.81 1.86
N THR A 129 36.10 43.93 2.84
CA THR A 129 36.74 44.06 4.15
C THR A 129 38.25 43.90 4.06
N ARG A 130 38.78 43.03 3.20
CA ARG A 130 40.20 42.88 2.89
C ARG A 130 40.78 44.17 2.28
N ASN A 131 40.13 44.75 1.29
CA ASN A 131 40.56 46.01 0.66
C ASN A 131 40.56 47.16 1.68
N ARG A 132 39.58 47.20 2.60
CA ARG A 132 39.57 48.22 3.69
C ARG A 132 40.68 47.98 4.72
N TYR A 133 41.05 46.73 4.99
CA TYR A 133 42.21 46.42 5.85
C TYR A 133 43.53 46.84 5.22
N GLU A 134 43.73 46.58 3.94
CA GLU A 134 44.91 47.01 3.18
C GLU A 134 44.99 48.52 3.11
N GLY A 135 43.86 49.24 3.06
CA GLY A 135 43.77 50.68 3.16
C GLY A 135 43.88 51.23 4.58
N GLY A 136 44.10 50.39 5.60
CA GLY A 136 44.26 50.81 7.01
C GLY A 136 42.96 51.21 7.71
N VAL A 137 41.79 50.98 7.14
CA VAL A 137 40.50 51.43 7.66
C VAL A 137 39.75 50.29 8.45
N ALA A 138 40.03 49.02 8.17
CA ALA A 138 39.48 47.89 8.89
C ALA A 138 40.54 47.16 9.71
N SER A 139 40.12 46.39 10.73
CA SER A 139 41.02 45.58 11.54
C SER A 139 41.24 44.19 10.93
N ARG A 140 42.34 43.53 11.32
CA ARG A 140 42.56 42.13 10.96
C ARG A 140 41.46 41.18 11.55
N ALA A 141 40.89 41.58 12.70
CA ALA A 141 39.78 40.86 13.32
C ALA A 141 38.52 40.89 12.44
N ASP A 142 38.22 42.01 11.76
CA ASP A 142 37.09 42.15 10.85
C ASP A 142 37.23 41.19 9.65
N VAL A 143 38.45 41.06 9.11
CA VAL A 143 38.75 40.13 8.01
C VAL A 143 38.54 38.68 8.46
N ALA A 144 39.05 38.30 9.63
CA ALA A 144 38.91 36.97 10.18
C ALA A 144 37.44 36.61 10.46
N GLN A 145 36.65 37.56 10.97
CA GLN A 145 35.21 37.39 11.19
C GLN A 145 34.45 37.22 9.87
N ALA A 146 34.75 38.01 8.84
CA ALA A 146 34.15 37.88 7.52
C ALA A 146 34.46 36.50 6.88
N GLU A 147 35.71 36.05 7.04
CA GLU A 147 36.11 34.72 6.55
C GLU A 147 35.42 33.58 7.30
N ALA A 148 35.32 33.68 8.62
CA ALA A 148 34.59 32.70 9.45
C ALA A 148 33.13 32.61 9.05
N GLN A 149 32.42 33.72 8.85
CA GLN A 149 31.04 33.77 8.43
C GLN A 149 30.83 33.09 7.05
N LEU A 150 31.70 33.42 6.08
CA LEU A 150 31.67 32.77 4.77
C LEU A 150 31.85 31.26 4.88
N LYS A 151 32.87 30.80 5.62
CA LYS A 151 33.18 29.38 5.77
C LYS A 151 32.06 28.61 6.48
N THR A 152 31.45 29.20 7.50
CA THR A 152 30.28 28.61 8.19
C THR A 152 29.11 28.44 7.23
N THR A 153 28.78 29.46 6.44
CA THR A 153 27.68 29.40 5.47
C THR A 153 27.95 28.37 4.35
N GLN A 154 29.20 28.30 3.87
CA GLN A 154 29.61 27.27 2.91
C GLN A 154 29.47 25.85 3.49
N ALA A 155 29.85 25.65 4.76
CA ALA A 155 29.68 24.36 5.44
C ALA A 155 28.19 23.97 5.56
N GLN A 156 27.34 24.92 5.95
CA GLN A 156 25.87 24.70 6.00
C GLN A 156 25.28 24.33 4.62
N ALA A 157 25.73 25.00 3.54
CA ALA A 157 25.30 24.68 2.19
C ALA A 157 25.70 23.27 1.75
N ILE A 158 26.82 22.73 2.23
CA ILE A 158 27.26 21.35 1.99
C ILE A 158 26.43 20.37 2.81
N GLU A 159 26.17 20.69 4.09
CA GLU A 159 25.39 19.82 4.99
C GLU A 159 23.97 19.54 4.49
N VAL A 160 23.28 20.55 3.96
CA VAL A 160 21.96 20.40 3.34
C VAL A 160 21.99 19.33 2.22
N GLY A 161 23.12 19.17 1.53
CA GLY A 161 23.30 18.13 0.52
C GLY A 161 23.17 16.70 1.05
N VAL A 162 23.53 16.46 2.32
CA VAL A 162 23.39 15.13 2.94
C VAL A 162 21.92 14.78 3.12
N GLN A 163 21.14 15.68 3.70
CA GLN A 163 19.69 15.46 3.92
C GLN A 163 18.95 15.32 2.58
N ARG A 164 19.33 16.14 1.59
CA ARG A 164 18.79 16.04 0.24
C ARG A 164 19.04 14.68 -0.40
N ALA A 165 20.26 14.16 -0.30
CA ALA A 165 20.62 12.85 -0.85
C ALA A 165 19.82 11.71 -0.16
N GLN A 166 19.61 11.81 1.16
CA GLN A 166 18.81 10.84 1.90
C GLN A 166 17.35 10.79 1.41
N LEU A 167 16.70 11.95 1.21
CA LEU A 167 15.34 12.02 0.67
C LEU A 167 15.29 11.55 -0.80
N GLU A 168 16.28 11.87 -1.61
CA GLU A 168 16.38 11.39 -2.99
C GLU A 168 16.47 9.86 -3.04
N HIS A 169 17.26 9.26 -2.14
CA HIS A 169 17.33 7.81 -1.99
C HIS A 169 16.02 7.19 -1.49
N ALA A 170 15.32 7.82 -0.53
CA ALA A 170 14.02 7.38 -0.05
C ALA A 170 12.98 7.38 -1.18
N ILE A 171 12.91 8.46 -1.95
CA ILE A 171 12.04 8.56 -3.13
C ILE A 171 12.38 7.45 -4.16
N ALA A 172 13.67 7.19 -4.41
CA ALA A 172 14.08 6.14 -5.33
C ALA A 172 13.56 4.75 -4.90
N VAL A 173 13.64 4.45 -3.60
CA VAL A 173 13.11 3.18 -3.02
C VAL A 173 11.60 3.10 -3.17
N LEU A 174 10.86 4.19 -2.86
CA LEU A 174 9.40 4.23 -2.99
C LEU A 174 8.91 3.98 -4.42
N ILE A 175 9.64 4.46 -5.44
CA ILE A 175 9.32 4.21 -6.85
C ILE A 175 9.91 2.92 -7.40
N GLY A 176 10.59 2.12 -6.54
CA GLY A 176 11.15 0.81 -6.91
C GLY A 176 12.41 0.89 -7.79
N ARG A 177 13.18 1.98 -7.71
CA ARG A 177 14.44 2.15 -8.43
C ARG A 177 15.64 2.05 -7.49
N PRO A 178 16.77 1.52 -7.94
CA PRO A 178 18.02 1.60 -7.18
C PRO A 178 18.41 3.07 -6.96
N PRO A 179 18.78 3.50 -5.75
CA PRO A 179 19.18 4.88 -5.47
C PRO A 179 20.26 5.42 -6.41
N SER A 180 21.23 4.59 -6.79
CA SER A 180 22.32 4.95 -7.71
C SER A 180 21.88 5.22 -9.15
N ALA A 181 20.67 4.80 -9.54
CA ALA A 181 20.11 4.97 -10.88
C ALA A 181 18.99 6.05 -10.94
N PHE A 182 18.84 6.82 -9.87
CA PHE A 182 17.83 7.84 -9.76
C PHE A 182 18.44 9.16 -9.29
N SER A 183 18.07 10.25 -9.94
CA SER A 183 18.43 11.60 -9.53
C SER A 183 17.32 12.58 -9.91
N LEU A 184 17.06 13.53 -9.01
CA LEU A 184 16.13 14.63 -9.22
C LEU A 184 16.92 15.93 -9.43
N LEU A 185 16.56 16.65 -10.49
CA LEU A 185 17.11 17.98 -10.71
C LEU A 185 16.75 18.91 -9.54
N GLN A 186 17.71 19.72 -9.12
CA GLN A 186 17.48 20.74 -8.10
C GLN A 186 16.48 21.78 -8.63
N ALA A 187 15.45 22.04 -7.84
CA ALA A 187 14.46 23.07 -8.13
C ALA A 187 13.84 23.55 -6.82
N PRO A 188 13.81 24.86 -6.56
CA PRO A 188 13.20 25.38 -5.34
C PRO A 188 11.70 25.11 -5.29
N LEU A 189 11.17 25.09 -4.07
CA LEU A 189 9.72 24.97 -3.84
C LEU A 189 9.04 26.28 -4.27
N ALA A 190 8.31 26.23 -5.38
CA ALA A 190 7.61 27.38 -5.95
C ALA A 190 6.09 27.34 -5.75
N ALA A 191 5.57 26.29 -5.08
CA ALA A 191 4.16 26.07 -4.91
C ALA A 191 3.63 26.67 -3.59
N THR A 192 2.40 27.20 -3.63
CA THR A 192 1.64 27.54 -2.42
C THR A 192 0.77 26.37 -2.00
N PRO A 193 0.55 26.14 -0.69
CA PRO A 193 -0.36 25.08 -0.24
C PRO A 193 -1.74 25.24 -0.87
N PRO A 194 -2.35 24.15 -1.40
CA PRO A 194 -3.70 24.21 -1.97
C PRO A 194 -4.72 24.53 -0.87
N ALA A 195 -5.78 25.24 -1.24
CA ALA A 195 -6.94 25.38 -0.36
C ALA A 195 -7.67 24.04 -0.28
N ILE A 196 -7.74 23.45 0.91
CA ILE A 196 -8.38 22.16 1.14
C ILE A 196 -9.81 22.44 1.62
N PRO A 197 -10.85 21.99 0.89
CA PRO A 197 -12.21 22.10 1.38
C PRO A 197 -12.40 21.21 2.61
N VAL A 198 -12.89 21.80 3.68
CA VAL A 198 -13.20 21.05 4.91
C VAL A 198 -14.44 20.21 4.65
N GLY A 199 -14.28 18.88 4.61
CA GLY A 199 -15.39 17.94 4.45
C GLY A 199 -16.16 17.72 5.75
N VAL A 200 -17.36 17.11 5.65
CA VAL A 200 -18.15 16.73 6.82
C VAL A 200 -17.51 15.49 7.48
N PRO A 201 -17.31 15.47 8.82
CA PRO A 201 -16.67 14.34 9.52
C PRO A 201 -17.30 12.97 9.24
N SER A 202 -18.62 12.90 9.02
CA SER A 202 -19.32 11.64 8.70
C SER A 202 -18.93 11.04 7.36
N GLU A 203 -18.49 11.83 6.38
CA GLU A 203 -18.04 11.33 5.07
C GLU A 203 -16.69 10.57 5.16
N LEU A 204 -15.89 10.83 6.21
CA LEU A 204 -14.62 10.15 6.43
C LEU A 204 -14.79 8.64 6.58
N LEU A 205 -15.89 8.21 7.20
CA LEU A 205 -16.19 6.79 7.38
C LEU A 205 -16.36 6.04 6.06
N GLN A 206 -16.80 6.74 5.00
CA GLN A 206 -16.99 6.17 3.66
C GLN A 206 -15.79 6.37 2.73
N ARG A 207 -14.93 7.35 3.05
CA ARG A 207 -13.82 7.74 2.17
C ARG A 207 -12.47 7.18 2.59
N ARG A 208 -12.36 6.61 3.80
CA ARG A 208 -11.10 6.05 4.30
C ARG A 208 -11.04 4.54 4.13
N PRO A 209 -10.04 4.02 3.40
CA PRO A 209 -9.92 2.58 3.19
C PRO A 209 -9.58 1.81 4.47
N ASP A 210 -8.81 2.37 5.42
CA ASP A 210 -8.48 1.73 6.70
C ASP A 210 -9.72 1.53 7.58
N VAL A 211 -10.62 2.52 7.64
CA VAL A 211 -11.91 2.44 8.36
C VAL A 211 -12.81 1.38 7.73
N ALA A 212 -12.93 1.39 6.39
CA ALA A 212 -13.71 0.39 5.66
C ALA A 212 -13.15 -1.03 5.85
N GLY A 213 -11.82 -1.19 5.84
CA GLY A 213 -11.16 -2.48 6.13
C GLY A 213 -11.46 -2.99 7.53
N ALA A 214 -11.44 -2.11 8.54
CA ALA A 214 -11.79 -2.46 9.91
C ALA A 214 -13.26 -2.87 10.04
N GLU A 215 -14.19 -2.17 9.38
CA GLU A 215 -15.61 -2.52 9.34
C GLU A 215 -15.85 -3.88 8.70
N ARG A 216 -15.17 -4.18 7.58
CA ARG A 216 -15.27 -5.50 6.93
C ARG A 216 -14.73 -6.63 7.81
N ARG A 217 -13.73 -6.38 8.66
CA ARG A 217 -13.25 -7.35 9.66
C ARG A 217 -14.30 -7.63 10.73
N VAL A 218 -15.04 -6.61 11.17
CA VAL A 218 -16.18 -6.81 12.08
C VAL A 218 -17.24 -7.70 11.43
N ALA A 219 -17.58 -7.46 10.15
CA ALA A 219 -18.52 -8.32 9.41
C ALA A 219 -18.03 -9.76 9.29
N ALA A 220 -16.74 -9.97 9.03
CA ALA A 220 -16.12 -11.30 8.97
C ALA A 220 -16.22 -12.04 10.31
N ALA A 221 -15.91 -11.36 11.42
CA ALA A 221 -15.98 -11.91 12.78
C ALA A 221 -17.44 -12.25 13.17
N ASN A 222 -18.40 -11.40 12.79
CA ASN A 222 -19.83 -11.68 13.01
C ASN A 222 -20.28 -12.95 12.26
N ALA A 223 -19.84 -13.14 11.03
CA ALA A 223 -20.14 -14.35 10.27
C ALA A 223 -19.53 -15.61 10.94
N GLN A 224 -18.35 -15.51 11.56
CA GLN A 224 -17.73 -16.60 12.32
C GLN A 224 -18.55 -17.03 13.55
N ILE A 225 -19.25 -16.11 14.21
CA ILE A 225 -20.20 -16.48 15.27
C ILE A 225 -21.29 -17.39 14.68
N GLY A 226 -21.79 -17.09 13.48
CA GLY A 226 -22.76 -17.92 12.77
C GLY A 226 -22.22 -19.32 12.47
N VAL A 227 -20.96 -19.46 12.09
CA VAL A 227 -20.28 -20.76 11.89
C VAL A 227 -20.26 -21.57 13.20
N ALA A 228 -19.87 -20.91 14.32
CA ALA A 228 -19.81 -21.56 15.63
C ALA A 228 -21.20 -21.99 16.14
N ILE A 229 -22.24 -21.19 15.92
CA ILE A 229 -23.62 -21.54 16.25
C ILE A 229 -24.12 -22.71 15.41
N ALA A 230 -23.79 -22.73 14.11
CA ALA A 230 -24.21 -23.83 13.22
C ALA A 230 -23.65 -25.19 13.68
N ALA A 231 -22.53 -25.23 14.39
CA ALA A 231 -21.93 -26.44 14.93
C ALA A 231 -22.76 -27.12 16.05
N PHE A 232 -23.81 -26.47 16.59
CA PHE A 232 -24.75 -27.08 17.54
C PHE A 232 -25.82 -27.94 16.88
N TYR A 233 -25.96 -27.88 15.57
CA TYR A 233 -26.99 -28.60 14.83
C TYR A 233 -26.41 -29.80 14.11
N PRO A 234 -27.24 -30.84 13.86
CA PRO A 234 -26.80 -32.05 13.14
C PRO A 234 -26.25 -31.73 11.75
N SER A 235 -25.13 -32.32 11.37
CA SER A 235 -24.66 -32.29 9.99
C SER A 235 -25.39 -33.33 9.14
N LEU A 236 -25.83 -32.97 7.92
CA LEU A 236 -26.41 -33.86 6.94
C LEU A 236 -25.42 -34.01 5.78
N THR A 237 -24.94 -35.25 5.59
CA THR A 237 -24.04 -35.59 4.48
C THR A 237 -24.70 -36.61 3.57
N LEU A 238 -24.71 -36.35 2.26
CA LEU A 238 -25.04 -37.34 1.25
C LEU A 238 -23.76 -38.07 0.84
N GLY A 239 -23.73 -39.37 1.04
CA GLY A 239 -22.65 -40.27 0.64
C GLY A 239 -23.07 -41.18 -0.50
N ALA A 240 -22.17 -41.36 -1.46
CA ALA A 240 -22.28 -42.41 -2.46
C ALA A 240 -20.91 -43.06 -2.66
N SER A 241 -20.85 -44.34 -2.66
CA SER A 241 -19.65 -45.12 -2.96
C SER A 241 -19.94 -46.15 -4.01
N GLY A 242 -19.04 -46.35 -4.95
CA GLY A 242 -19.18 -47.37 -5.99
C GLY A 242 -17.77 -47.80 -6.45
N GLY A 243 -17.65 -49.11 -6.76
CA GLY A 243 -16.31 -49.59 -7.15
C GLY A 243 -16.24 -51.10 -7.28
N PHE A 244 -15.02 -51.59 -7.10
CA PHE A 244 -14.74 -53.02 -7.17
C PHE A 244 -14.03 -53.46 -5.89
N GLU A 245 -14.44 -54.63 -5.37
CA GLU A 245 -13.86 -55.27 -4.21
C GLU A 245 -13.75 -56.77 -4.44
N SER A 246 -12.54 -57.34 -4.22
CA SER A 246 -12.29 -58.76 -4.45
C SER A 246 -11.20 -59.30 -3.54
N GLY A 247 -11.30 -60.58 -3.17
CA GLY A 247 -10.25 -61.33 -2.48
C GLY A 247 -9.09 -61.76 -3.40
N SER A 248 -9.25 -61.67 -4.71
CA SER A 248 -8.27 -62.08 -5.71
C SER A 248 -8.06 -61.03 -6.78
N VAL A 249 -6.80 -60.86 -7.20
CA VAL A 249 -6.41 -59.91 -8.27
C VAL A 249 -7.06 -60.29 -9.61
N SER A 250 -7.17 -61.58 -9.90
CA SER A 250 -7.76 -62.07 -11.16
C SER A 250 -9.23 -61.78 -11.34
N GLU A 251 -9.96 -61.59 -10.23
CA GLU A 251 -11.38 -61.31 -10.23
C GLU A 251 -11.73 -59.85 -9.90
N TRP A 252 -10.72 -59.03 -9.67
CA TRP A 252 -10.89 -57.68 -9.11
C TRP A 252 -11.81 -56.80 -9.96
N PHE A 253 -11.61 -56.75 -11.25
CA PHE A 253 -12.41 -55.93 -12.17
C PHE A 253 -13.51 -56.71 -12.91
N THR A 254 -14.03 -57.78 -12.30
CA THR A 254 -15.14 -58.55 -12.86
C THR A 254 -16.50 -58.01 -12.44
N TRP A 255 -17.56 -58.33 -13.19
CA TRP A 255 -18.91 -57.89 -12.89
C TRP A 255 -19.40 -58.28 -11.48
N PRO A 256 -19.14 -59.49 -10.96
CA PRO A 256 -19.53 -59.90 -9.60
C PRO A 256 -18.83 -59.13 -8.47
N SER A 257 -17.66 -58.54 -8.75
CA SER A 257 -16.84 -57.78 -7.73
C SER A 257 -17.28 -56.33 -7.56
N ARG A 258 -18.37 -55.89 -8.21
CA ARG A 258 -18.88 -54.53 -8.05
C ARG A 258 -19.59 -54.37 -6.72
N VAL A 259 -19.30 -53.26 -6.09
CA VAL A 259 -19.95 -52.81 -4.86
C VAL A 259 -20.48 -51.40 -5.03
N TRP A 260 -21.55 -51.05 -4.41
CA TRP A 260 -22.06 -49.68 -4.34
C TRP A 260 -22.89 -49.47 -3.09
N SER A 261 -22.90 -48.24 -2.62
CA SER A 261 -23.78 -47.76 -1.56
C SER A 261 -24.15 -46.29 -1.81
N VAL A 262 -25.35 -45.89 -1.44
CA VAL A 262 -25.80 -44.50 -1.49
C VAL A 262 -26.75 -44.24 -0.34
N GLY A 263 -26.60 -43.13 0.35
CA GLY A 263 -27.51 -42.77 1.43
C GLY A 263 -27.14 -41.47 2.13
N PRO A 264 -28.14 -40.86 2.80
CA PRO A 264 -27.88 -39.74 3.70
C PRO A 264 -27.36 -40.25 5.05
N THR A 265 -26.45 -39.48 5.63
CA THR A 265 -25.98 -39.68 7.00
C THR A 265 -26.23 -38.42 7.80
N ILE A 266 -26.95 -38.53 8.91
CA ILE A 266 -27.12 -37.43 9.89
C ILE A 266 -26.22 -37.73 11.09
N SER A 267 -25.41 -36.77 11.47
CA SER A 267 -24.51 -36.88 12.61
C SER A 267 -24.65 -35.69 13.53
N GLU A 268 -24.86 -35.94 14.80
CA GLU A 268 -24.91 -34.93 15.85
C GLU A 268 -24.07 -35.35 17.03
N THR A 269 -23.32 -34.39 17.56
CA THR A 269 -22.52 -34.58 18.79
C THR A 269 -23.38 -34.29 20.02
N VAL A 270 -23.81 -35.32 20.73
CA VAL A 270 -24.68 -35.18 21.91
C VAL A 270 -23.93 -34.65 23.13
N PHE A 271 -22.65 -35.02 23.31
CA PHE A 271 -21.83 -34.59 24.43
C PHE A 271 -20.41 -34.34 23.97
N ASP A 272 -19.88 -33.17 24.28
CA ASP A 272 -18.54 -32.71 23.93
C ASP A 272 -17.78 -32.02 25.08
N GLY A 273 -18.28 -32.16 26.33
CA GLY A 273 -17.65 -31.53 27.50
C GLY A 273 -17.69 -30.01 27.48
N GLY A 274 -18.56 -29.38 26.64
CA GLY A 274 -18.69 -27.93 26.54
C GLY A 274 -17.83 -27.28 25.44
N LEU A 275 -17.20 -28.07 24.57
CA LEU A 275 -16.31 -27.58 23.51
C LEU A 275 -17.02 -26.56 22.60
N ARG A 276 -18.19 -26.86 22.05
CA ARG A 276 -18.94 -25.97 21.14
C ARG A 276 -19.35 -24.67 21.84
N ARG A 277 -19.68 -24.72 23.13
CA ARG A 277 -20.00 -23.53 23.92
C ARG A 277 -18.77 -22.62 24.05
N ALA A 278 -17.62 -23.20 24.42
CA ALA A 278 -16.37 -22.46 24.52
C ALA A 278 -15.94 -21.85 23.17
N GLN A 279 -16.12 -22.57 22.04
CA GLN A 279 -15.86 -22.06 20.69
C GLN A 279 -16.77 -20.89 20.33
N THR A 280 -18.05 -20.94 20.71
CA THR A 280 -19.00 -19.84 20.48
C THR A 280 -18.64 -18.62 21.32
N ASP A 281 -18.27 -18.82 22.58
CA ASP A 281 -17.84 -17.74 23.46
C ASP A 281 -16.52 -17.11 22.97
N GLN A 282 -15.60 -17.94 22.45
CA GLN A 282 -14.37 -17.46 21.77
C GLN A 282 -14.71 -16.61 20.54
N ALA A 283 -15.65 -17.04 19.68
CA ALA A 283 -16.05 -16.28 18.48
C ALA A 283 -16.68 -14.93 18.86
N ARG A 284 -17.49 -14.89 19.93
CA ARG A 284 -18.09 -13.65 20.44
C ARG A 284 -17.03 -12.69 20.97
N ALA A 285 -16.08 -13.20 21.81
CA ALA A 285 -14.98 -12.39 22.30
C ALA A 285 -14.08 -11.84 21.18
N ALA A 286 -13.84 -12.64 20.13
CA ALA A 286 -13.12 -12.19 18.94
C ALA A 286 -13.90 -11.09 18.18
N TYR A 287 -15.22 -11.19 18.06
CA TYR A 287 -16.06 -10.14 17.51
C TYR A 287 -15.96 -8.86 18.33
N ASP A 288 -16.09 -8.92 19.66
CA ASP A 288 -15.99 -7.76 20.54
C ASP A 288 -14.62 -7.08 20.41
N ALA A 289 -13.54 -7.85 20.29
CA ALA A 289 -12.20 -7.33 20.04
C ALA A 289 -12.12 -6.59 18.69
N THR A 290 -12.71 -7.13 17.60
CA THR A 290 -12.72 -6.45 16.31
C THR A 290 -13.56 -5.17 16.30
N VAL A 291 -14.66 -5.12 17.08
CA VAL A 291 -15.46 -3.90 17.28
C VAL A 291 -14.64 -2.83 18.00
N ALA A 292 -13.85 -3.21 19.02
CA ALA A 292 -12.98 -2.28 19.73
C ALA A 292 -11.89 -1.71 18.80
N VAL A 293 -11.27 -2.56 17.95
CA VAL A 293 -10.30 -2.14 16.93
C VAL A 293 -10.94 -1.19 15.90
N TYR A 294 -12.15 -1.49 15.42
CA TYR A 294 -12.88 -0.59 14.52
C TYR A 294 -13.09 0.80 15.15
N ARG A 295 -13.57 0.86 16.39
CA ARG A 295 -13.74 2.12 17.12
C ARG A 295 -12.43 2.89 17.26
N GLN A 296 -11.35 2.20 17.59
CA GLN A 296 -10.01 2.81 17.69
C GLN A 296 -9.56 3.37 16.34
N THR A 297 -9.77 2.63 15.25
CA THR A 297 -9.42 3.09 13.89
C THR A 297 -10.19 4.35 13.52
N VAL A 298 -11.49 4.42 13.84
CA VAL A 298 -12.32 5.60 13.60
C VAL A 298 -11.82 6.81 14.40
N LEU A 299 -11.51 6.62 15.69
CA LEU A 299 -11.00 7.70 16.54
C LEU A 299 -9.64 8.21 16.05
N ALA A 300 -8.73 7.30 15.70
CA ALA A 300 -7.43 7.67 15.14
C ALA A 300 -7.56 8.39 13.79
N ALA A 301 -8.58 8.04 12.98
CA ALA A 301 -8.88 8.73 11.74
C ALA A 301 -9.31 10.19 11.98
N PHE A 302 -10.13 10.44 12.99
CA PHE A 302 -10.53 11.80 13.37
C PHE A 302 -9.35 12.59 13.93
N GLU A 303 -8.55 11.98 14.81
CA GLU A 303 -7.32 12.59 15.36
C GLU A 303 -6.39 13.03 14.22
N GLU A 304 -6.09 12.15 13.24
CA GLU A 304 -5.22 12.47 12.11
C GLU A 304 -5.74 13.65 11.28
N VAL A 305 -7.05 13.77 11.07
CA VAL A 305 -7.64 14.90 10.35
C VAL A 305 -7.53 16.19 11.15
N GLU A 306 -7.93 16.18 12.43
CA GLU A 306 -7.91 17.37 13.29
C GLU A 306 -6.49 17.89 13.50
N ASP A 307 -5.52 16.99 13.74
CA ASP A 307 -4.11 17.36 13.92
C ASP A 307 -3.53 18.03 12.67
N ASN A 308 -3.81 17.49 11.49
CA ASN A 308 -3.28 18.05 10.24
C ASN A 308 -3.99 19.38 9.86
N LEU A 309 -5.28 19.52 10.14
CA LEU A 309 -6.00 20.79 9.97
C LEU A 309 -5.50 21.85 10.94
N ALA A 310 -5.28 21.50 12.22
CA ALA A 310 -4.71 22.39 13.21
C ALA A 310 -3.30 22.82 12.80
N ALA A 311 -2.46 21.87 12.33
CA ALA A 311 -1.12 22.15 11.82
C ALA A 311 -1.15 23.16 10.66
N LEU A 312 -2.05 22.98 9.67
CA LEU A 312 -2.16 23.90 8.54
C LEU A 312 -2.51 25.31 8.99
N ARG A 313 -3.46 25.46 9.92
CA ARG A 313 -3.88 26.76 10.45
C ARG A 313 -2.76 27.44 11.22
N ILE A 314 -2.12 26.72 12.16
CA ILE A 314 -1.05 27.25 12.99
C ILE A 314 0.17 27.64 12.14
N LEU A 315 0.55 26.80 11.18
CA LEU A 315 1.64 27.08 10.26
C LEU A 315 1.34 28.26 9.31
N GLN A 316 0.07 28.55 9.02
CA GLN A 316 -0.33 29.72 8.25
C GLN A 316 -0.09 31.00 9.07
N ASP A 317 -0.48 31.00 10.34
CA ASP A 317 -0.25 32.13 11.26
C ASP A 317 1.25 32.33 11.49
N GLU A 318 2.01 31.25 11.75
CA GLU A 318 3.47 31.27 11.87
C GLU A 318 4.16 31.85 10.62
N ALA A 319 3.71 31.48 9.41
CA ALA A 319 4.25 32.02 8.17
C ALA A 319 4.04 33.53 8.05
N THR A 320 2.90 34.05 8.48
CA THR A 320 2.59 35.48 8.41
C THR A 320 3.52 36.29 9.31
N GLU A 321 3.75 35.83 10.53
CA GLU A 321 4.68 36.49 11.47
C GLU A 321 6.14 36.32 11.00
N GLN A 322 6.49 35.15 10.46
CA GLN A 322 7.84 34.92 9.94
C GLN A 322 8.16 35.78 8.71
N ASP A 323 7.21 36.01 7.81
CA ASP A 323 7.37 36.91 6.67
C ASP A 323 7.58 38.36 7.14
N ALA A 324 6.93 38.80 8.22
CA ALA A 324 7.14 40.09 8.83
C ALA A 324 8.56 40.16 9.46
N ALA A 325 9.01 39.10 10.13
CA ALA A 325 10.35 39.00 10.71
C ALA A 325 11.45 39.05 9.64
N VAL A 326 11.28 38.36 8.52
CA VAL A 326 12.20 38.40 7.37
C VAL A 326 12.34 39.84 6.88
N LYS A 327 11.24 40.52 6.59
CA LYS A 327 11.24 41.91 6.10
C LYS A 327 11.95 42.86 7.08
N ALA A 328 11.66 42.70 8.39
CA ALA A 328 12.30 43.52 9.42
C ALA A 328 13.83 43.26 9.50
N ALA A 329 14.27 42.00 9.40
CA ALA A 329 15.66 41.61 9.42
C ALA A 329 16.43 42.11 8.18
N GLU A 330 15.85 42.04 7.00
CA GLU A 330 16.41 42.57 5.75
C GLU A 330 16.57 44.10 5.82
N GLN A 331 15.54 44.78 6.33
CA GLN A 331 15.61 46.23 6.53
C GLN A 331 16.72 46.61 7.52
N ALA A 332 16.81 45.91 8.65
CA ALA A 332 17.88 46.12 9.63
C ALA A 332 19.25 45.87 9.01
N LEU A 333 19.45 44.81 8.26
CA LEU A 333 20.70 44.50 7.55
C LEU A 333 21.06 45.61 6.57
N SER A 334 20.10 46.13 5.80
CA SER A 334 20.32 47.24 4.86
C SER A 334 20.81 48.49 5.58
N LEU A 335 20.13 48.92 6.67
CA LEU A 335 20.49 50.09 7.45
C LEU A 335 21.87 49.97 8.12
N ILE A 336 22.15 48.83 8.76
CA ILE A 336 23.43 48.55 9.42
C ILE A 336 24.58 48.51 8.38
N THR A 337 24.32 47.98 7.19
CA THR A 337 25.31 47.98 6.10
C THR A 337 25.65 49.41 5.64
N ILE A 338 24.67 50.31 5.55
CA ILE A 338 24.89 51.72 5.24
C ILE A 338 25.71 52.39 6.35
N GLN A 339 25.37 52.18 7.62
CA GLN A 339 26.11 52.73 8.77
C GLN A 339 27.57 52.23 8.83
N TYR A 340 27.80 50.95 8.53
CA TYR A 340 29.14 50.39 8.41
C TYR A 340 29.96 51.07 7.29
N LYS A 341 29.36 51.26 6.12
CA LYS A 341 30.00 51.98 5.01
C LYS A 341 30.34 53.40 5.38
N ALA A 342 29.51 54.08 6.18
CA ALA A 342 29.74 55.42 6.72
C ALA A 342 30.76 55.45 7.89
N GLY A 343 31.20 54.28 8.39
CA GLY A 343 32.18 54.19 9.48
C GLY A 343 31.60 54.42 10.88
N THR A 344 30.27 54.40 11.06
CA THR A 344 29.60 54.71 12.33
C THR A 344 29.39 53.49 13.21
N VAL A 345 29.46 52.26 12.65
CA VAL A 345 29.34 51.00 13.37
C VAL A 345 30.42 50.00 12.97
N SER A 346 30.72 49.04 13.86
CA SER A 346 31.70 47.98 13.61
C SER A 346 31.18 46.94 12.64
N TYR A 347 32.09 46.19 12.01
CA TYR A 347 31.73 45.07 11.13
C TYR A 347 30.98 43.94 11.86
N LEU A 348 31.22 43.80 13.16
CA LEU A 348 30.48 42.82 13.98
C LEU A 348 28.95 43.04 13.91
N ASN A 349 28.49 44.30 13.89
CA ASN A 349 27.06 44.58 13.77
C ASN A 349 26.48 44.10 12.43
N VAL A 350 27.28 44.23 11.35
CA VAL A 350 26.88 43.71 10.02
C VAL A 350 26.74 42.18 10.05
N ILE A 351 27.70 41.47 10.65
CA ILE A 351 27.67 40.02 10.77
C ILE A 351 26.44 39.55 11.54
N VAL A 352 26.12 40.17 12.68
CA VAL A 352 24.95 39.83 13.48
C VAL A 352 23.65 40.04 12.67
N ALA A 353 23.55 41.17 11.97
CA ALA A 353 22.37 41.42 11.12
C ALA A 353 22.27 40.45 9.94
N GLN A 354 23.40 40.09 9.31
CA GLN A 354 23.46 39.08 8.25
C GLN A 354 23.01 37.69 8.75
N ALA A 355 23.53 37.27 9.90
CA ALA A 355 23.17 36.00 10.51
C ALA A 355 21.68 35.94 10.87
N THR A 356 21.13 37.04 11.40
CA THR A 356 19.72 37.18 11.74
C THR A 356 18.83 37.09 10.49
N ALA A 357 19.16 37.82 9.42
CA ALA A 357 18.41 37.78 8.16
C ALA A 357 18.41 36.38 7.56
N LEU A 358 19.60 35.78 7.42
CA LEU A 358 19.72 34.38 6.90
C LEU A 358 18.95 33.39 7.73
N SER A 359 18.99 33.45 9.06
CA SER A 359 18.23 32.56 9.94
C SER A 359 16.71 32.68 9.74
N ASN A 360 16.19 33.90 9.61
CA ASN A 360 14.78 34.15 9.36
C ASN A 360 14.34 33.64 7.98
N GLU A 361 15.16 33.87 6.94
CA GLU A 361 14.88 33.37 5.59
C GLU A 361 14.87 31.84 5.54
N ILE A 362 15.84 31.15 6.17
CA ILE A 362 15.87 29.68 6.29
C ILE A 362 14.61 29.17 7.00
N THR A 363 14.20 29.85 8.09
CA THR A 363 12.99 29.49 8.84
C THR A 363 11.73 29.64 7.97
N ALA A 364 11.62 30.72 7.19
CA ALA A 364 10.49 30.93 6.28
C ALA A 364 10.38 29.80 5.22
N VAL A 365 11.50 29.40 4.64
CA VAL A 365 11.56 28.26 3.70
C VAL A 365 11.15 26.96 4.39
N ALA A 366 11.60 26.72 5.61
CA ALA A 366 11.23 25.52 6.37
C ALA A 366 9.74 25.49 6.72
N ILE A 367 9.15 26.63 7.10
CA ILE A 367 7.70 26.75 7.35
C ILE A 367 6.91 26.44 6.08
N LEU A 368 7.31 26.97 4.92
CA LEU A 368 6.66 26.65 3.65
C LEU A 368 6.70 25.14 3.36
N GLY A 369 7.84 24.50 3.54
CA GLY A 369 7.99 23.05 3.41
C GLY A 369 7.04 22.27 4.32
N ARG A 370 6.97 22.63 5.62
CA ARG A 370 6.06 22.04 6.61
C ARG A 370 4.59 22.23 6.22
N ARG A 371 4.21 23.37 5.69
CA ARG A 371 2.85 23.64 5.20
C ARG A 371 2.46 22.74 4.03
N MET A 372 3.37 22.52 3.08
CA MET A 372 3.14 21.61 1.95
C MET A 372 3.00 20.16 2.40
N VAL A 373 3.82 19.72 3.34
CA VAL A 373 3.72 18.38 3.96
C VAL A 373 2.39 18.24 4.70
N ALA A 374 2.00 19.19 5.52
CA ALA A 374 0.73 19.16 6.23
C ALA A 374 -0.47 19.10 5.26
N ALA A 375 -0.42 19.84 4.14
CA ALA A 375 -1.45 19.78 3.11
C ALA A 375 -1.55 18.38 2.47
N ALA A 376 -0.42 17.73 2.17
CA ALA A 376 -0.41 16.36 1.65
C ALA A 376 -0.99 15.36 2.68
N LEU A 377 -0.68 15.53 3.96
CA LEU A 377 -1.20 14.70 5.04
C LEU A 377 -2.71 14.87 5.25
N VAL A 378 -3.25 16.09 5.11
CA VAL A 378 -4.72 16.29 5.13
C VAL A 378 -5.38 15.53 3.98
N VAL A 379 -4.83 15.58 2.77
CA VAL A 379 -5.38 14.81 1.62
C VAL A 379 -5.37 13.31 1.93
N LYS A 380 -4.30 12.77 2.53
CA LYS A 380 -4.24 11.38 2.99
C LYS A 380 -5.30 11.11 4.05
N ALA A 381 -5.40 11.95 5.08
CA ALA A 381 -6.33 11.79 6.20
C ALA A 381 -7.80 11.82 5.75
N LEU A 382 -8.11 12.56 4.66
CA LEU A 382 -9.40 12.58 4.02
C LEU A 382 -9.67 11.38 3.08
N GLY A 383 -8.72 10.44 2.96
CA GLY A 383 -8.87 9.22 2.16
C GLY A 383 -8.38 9.32 0.72
N GLY A 384 -7.70 10.43 0.31
CA GLY A 384 -7.06 10.55 -1.01
C GLY A 384 -7.99 10.42 -2.22
N GLY A 385 -9.31 10.63 -2.04
CA GLY A 385 -10.31 10.48 -3.09
C GLY A 385 -10.84 9.04 -3.27
N TRP A 386 -10.49 8.12 -2.39
CA TRP A 386 -11.07 6.78 -2.35
C TRP A 386 -12.50 6.80 -1.76
N SER A 387 -13.32 5.78 -2.09
CA SER A 387 -14.66 5.56 -1.53
C SER A 387 -14.88 4.08 -1.25
N ALA A 388 -15.68 3.75 -0.25
CA ALA A 388 -16.10 2.39 0.06
C ALA A 388 -16.84 1.70 -1.09
N ASP A 389 -17.42 2.46 -2.02
CA ASP A 389 -18.04 1.93 -3.24
C ASP A 389 -17.03 1.25 -4.18
N ASN A 390 -15.74 1.55 -4.01
CA ASN A 390 -14.65 0.92 -4.75
C ASN A 390 -14.26 -0.47 -4.21
N LEU A 391 -14.89 -0.94 -3.11
CA LEU A 391 -14.67 -2.29 -2.62
C LEU A 391 -15.22 -3.31 -3.62
N PRO A 392 -14.47 -4.41 -3.86
CA PRO A 392 -14.92 -5.44 -4.79
C PRO A 392 -16.22 -6.05 -4.31
N SER A 393 -17.17 -6.17 -5.23
CA SER A 393 -18.47 -6.82 -5.00
C SER A 393 -18.31 -8.33 -4.81
N THR A 394 -19.30 -8.94 -4.21
CA THR A 394 -19.33 -10.41 -4.00
C THR A 394 -19.20 -11.20 -5.31
N SER A 395 -19.71 -10.65 -6.43
CA SER A 395 -19.63 -11.27 -7.76
C SER A 395 -18.22 -11.26 -8.34
N GLU A 396 -17.41 -10.24 -8.06
CA GLU A 396 -16.03 -10.14 -8.58
C GLU A 396 -15.09 -11.21 -8.00
N PHE A 397 -15.39 -11.73 -6.81
CA PHE A 397 -14.62 -12.85 -6.23
C PHE A 397 -14.88 -14.18 -6.96
N LEU A 398 -15.89 -14.24 -7.86
CA LEU A 398 -16.26 -15.41 -8.63
C LEU A 398 -15.47 -15.56 -9.92
N GLU A 399 -15.03 -14.43 -10.46
CA GLU A 399 -14.26 -14.43 -11.69
C GLU A 399 -12.83 -14.96 -11.45
N PRO A 400 -12.32 -15.81 -12.34
CA PRO A 400 -10.92 -16.19 -12.28
C PRO A 400 -10.06 -14.92 -12.36
N ALA A 401 -9.04 -14.82 -11.51
CA ALA A 401 -8.11 -13.69 -11.54
C ALA A 401 -7.59 -13.52 -12.98
N PRO A 402 -7.53 -12.28 -13.50
CA PRO A 402 -6.95 -12.06 -14.82
C PRO A 402 -5.53 -12.64 -14.85
N PRO A 403 -5.12 -13.29 -15.95
CA PRO A 403 -3.81 -13.90 -16.03
C PRO A 403 -2.74 -12.84 -15.75
N THR A 404 -1.91 -13.09 -14.74
CA THR A 404 -0.77 -12.22 -14.46
C THR A 404 0.15 -12.27 -15.66
N GLY A 405 0.79 -11.14 -16.03
CA GLY A 405 1.61 -11.03 -17.25
C GLY A 405 2.71 -12.09 -17.40
N ARG A 406 3.01 -12.90 -16.36
CA ARG A 406 3.86 -14.08 -16.43
C ARG A 406 3.15 -15.31 -17.04
N ASP A 407 1.84 -15.43 -16.88
CA ASP A 407 1.04 -16.55 -17.38
C ASP A 407 0.63 -16.32 -18.84
N ALA A 408 0.50 -15.07 -19.26
CA ALA A 408 0.22 -14.70 -20.65
C ALA A 408 1.35 -15.12 -21.62
N VAL A 409 2.58 -15.29 -21.12
CA VAL A 409 3.73 -15.76 -21.92
C VAL A 409 3.76 -17.28 -22.08
N ARG A 410 3.14 -18.05 -21.15
CA ARG A 410 3.10 -19.53 -21.20
C ARG A 410 1.88 -20.10 -21.92
N GLY A 411 0.85 -19.30 -22.20
CA GLY A 411 -0.45 -19.76 -22.69
C GLY A 411 -0.72 -19.59 -24.19
N ARG A 412 0.30 -19.37 -25.03
CA ARG A 412 0.08 -19.45 -26.48
C ARG A 412 0.22 -20.90 -26.93
N PRO A 413 -0.88 -21.59 -27.31
CA PRO A 413 -0.74 -22.86 -28.04
C PRO A 413 -0.04 -22.56 -29.35
N ARG A 414 1.07 -23.26 -29.62
CA ARG A 414 1.66 -23.35 -30.95
C ARG A 414 0.59 -23.96 -31.87
N SER A 415 -0.18 -23.14 -32.53
CA SER A 415 -0.92 -23.59 -33.72
C SER A 415 0.09 -23.95 -34.79
N LEU A 416 0.24 -25.22 -35.07
CA LEU A 416 0.81 -25.76 -36.29
C LEU A 416 0.05 -25.14 -37.46
N ARG A 417 0.60 -24.10 -38.07
CA ARG A 417 0.17 -23.67 -39.40
C ARG A 417 0.98 -24.45 -40.42
N HIS A 418 0.27 -25.32 -41.12
CA HIS A 418 0.71 -25.83 -42.38
C HIS A 418 0.97 -24.67 -43.35
N SER A 419 2.11 -24.75 -43.98
CA SER A 419 2.58 -23.96 -45.09
C SER A 419 1.59 -23.91 -46.26
N GLY A 420 1.21 -22.72 -46.67
CA GLY A 420 0.62 -22.40 -47.94
C GLY A 420 1.31 -21.15 -48.45
N GLU A 421 2.28 -21.38 -49.33
CA GLU A 421 2.94 -20.31 -50.10
C GLU A 421 1.94 -19.58 -50.97
N GLN A 422 1.96 -18.24 -50.89
CA GLN A 422 1.59 -17.36 -52.02
C GLN A 422 2.47 -16.12 -51.98
N PRO A 423 2.95 -15.63 -53.14
CA PRO A 423 4.02 -14.65 -53.25
C PRO A 423 3.56 -13.22 -53.10
N ALA A 424 4.48 -12.38 -52.64
CA ALA A 424 4.34 -10.96 -52.50
C ALA A 424 4.24 -10.24 -53.86
N PRO A 425 3.49 -9.11 -54.00
CA PRO A 425 3.65 -8.19 -55.11
C PRO A 425 4.73 -7.15 -54.80
N GLU A 426 5.55 -6.93 -55.81
CA GLU A 426 6.67 -6.01 -55.91
C GLU A 426 6.24 -4.54 -55.75
N CYS A 427 7.10 -3.74 -55.13
CA CYS A 427 7.10 -2.28 -55.15
C CYS A 427 7.76 -1.77 -56.43
N PRO A 428 7.23 -0.76 -57.12
CA PRO A 428 8.00 0.02 -58.10
C PRO A 428 8.63 1.25 -57.41
N VAL A 429 9.91 1.39 -57.70
CA VAL A 429 10.78 2.54 -57.45
C VAL A 429 10.42 3.64 -58.44
N SER A 430 10.27 4.93 -58.00
CA SER A 430 10.89 6.08 -58.68
C SER A 430 10.50 7.43 -58.06
N ARG A 431 11.49 8.10 -57.54
CA ARG A 431 11.97 9.51 -57.68
C ARG A 431 11.13 10.73 -57.24
N PRO A 432 11.84 11.82 -56.98
CA PRO A 432 11.49 12.89 -56.04
C PRO A 432 11.09 14.21 -56.74
N CYS A 433 10.45 15.09 -55.99
CA CYS A 433 10.36 16.56 -56.18
C CYS A 433 9.52 17.13 -55.05
N ASP A 434 9.84 18.12 -54.40
CA ASP A 434 10.44 19.44 -54.48
C ASP A 434 9.56 20.40 -53.66
N ARG A 435 10.20 21.18 -52.84
CA ARG A 435 9.88 22.48 -52.26
C ARG A 435 8.48 23.07 -52.48
N GLN A 436 7.87 23.55 -51.35
CA GLN A 436 7.53 25.00 -51.22
C GLN A 436 6.94 25.33 -49.85
N ARG A 437 7.67 26.16 -49.05
CA ARG A 437 7.31 27.43 -48.41
C ARG A 437 5.93 27.58 -47.74
N SER A 438 6.06 27.96 -46.49
CA SER A 438 5.24 28.84 -45.61
C SER A 438 4.30 29.83 -46.33
N PRO A 439 3.25 30.39 -45.68
CA PRO A 439 3.49 31.30 -44.54
C PRO A 439 2.46 31.27 -43.41
N ALA A 440 2.84 32.00 -42.39
CA ALA A 440 2.14 32.41 -41.19
C ALA A 440 0.70 32.93 -41.39
N GLN A 441 -0.17 32.65 -40.39
CA GLN A 441 -1.23 33.58 -40.02
C GLN A 441 -1.38 33.72 -38.52
N VAL A 442 -1.15 34.94 -38.11
CA VAL A 442 -1.50 35.64 -36.86
C VAL A 442 -3.03 35.73 -36.75
N LEU A 443 -3.59 35.49 -35.56
CA LEU A 443 -4.89 36.08 -35.16
C LEU A 443 -4.98 36.08 -33.62
N THR A 444 -4.63 37.15 -33.00
CA THR A 444 -5.37 38.13 -32.16
C THR A 444 -6.46 37.57 -31.24
N LEU A 445 -6.23 37.86 -29.93
CA LEU A 445 -7.20 38.01 -28.84
C LEU A 445 -8.36 38.98 -29.20
N PRO A 446 -9.53 38.87 -28.49
CA PRO A 446 -9.81 39.95 -27.55
C PRO A 446 -10.52 39.51 -26.25
N ARG A 447 -10.22 40.32 -25.23
CA ARG A 447 -10.93 40.70 -24.01
C ARG A 447 -11.31 39.62 -22.99
#